data_518ed22b24f96ce9a6430125027e2a00
#
_entry.id   518ed22b24f96ce9a6430125027e2a00
#
_cell.length_a   1.000
_cell.length_b   1.000
_cell.length_c   1.000
_cell.angle_alpha   90.00
_cell.angle_beta   90.00
_cell.angle_gamma   90.00
#
_symmetry.space_group_name_H-M   'P 1'
#
loop_
_entity.id
_entity.type
_entity.pdbx_description
1 polymer ?
#
loop_
_entity_poly.entity_id
_entity_poly.type
_entity_poly.pdbx_seq_one_letter_code
_entity_poly.pdbx_strand_id
1 'polypeptide(L)'
;LLYRAAINADRGFPSSKETSIAKAFCNQAGFEISNEAMQVMGGAGYSQESLVEYCFRKSRGWQIAGGSTEMMKNRIAEDIFERRFSQRPNE
;
A
#
# COMPACT_ATOMS: atom_id res chain seq x y z
N LEU A 1 11.03 -0.26 4.90
CA LEU A 1 10.49 0.82 4.05
C LEU A 1 9.72 1.86 4.86
N LEU A 2 8.84 1.42 5.75
CA LEU A 2 8.08 2.33 6.59
C LEU A 2 8.98 3.15 7.50
N TYR A 3 9.93 2.49 8.17
CA TYR A 3 10.87 3.18 9.07
C TYR A 3 11.77 4.14 8.31
N ARG A 4 12.18 3.77 7.10
CA ARG A 4 12.99 4.66 6.27
C ARG A 4 12.24 5.93 5.90
N ALA A 5 10.97 5.80 5.50
CA ALA A 5 10.12 6.95 5.19
C ALA A 5 9.92 7.84 6.42
N ALA A 6 9.69 7.24 7.59
CA ALA A 6 9.49 7.96 8.84
C ALA A 6 10.77 8.70 9.28
N ILE A 7 11.93 8.07 9.19
CA ILE A 7 13.21 8.69 9.55
C ILE A 7 13.47 9.90 8.65
N ASN A 8 13.24 9.77 7.36
CA ASN A 8 13.44 10.87 6.43
C ASN A 8 12.43 12.00 6.63
N ALA A 9 11.21 11.68 7.08
CA ALA A 9 10.22 12.68 7.44
C ALA A 9 10.67 13.53 8.63
N ASP A 10 11.40 12.94 9.59
CA ASP A 10 11.94 13.69 10.73
C ASP A 10 13.01 14.69 10.34
N ARG A 11 13.63 14.53 9.19
CA ARG A 11 14.65 15.42 8.65
C ARG A 11 14.09 16.51 7.73
N GLY A 12 12.77 16.54 7.56
CA GLY A 12 12.08 17.46 6.68
C GLY A 12 10.78 16.86 6.19
N PHE A 13 10.34 17.23 4.99
CA PHE A 13 9.14 16.65 4.39
C PHE A 13 9.42 15.23 3.94
N PRO A 14 8.48 14.29 4.16
CA PRO A 14 8.65 12.93 3.68
C PRO A 14 8.76 12.90 2.15
N SER A 15 9.66 12.07 1.64
CA SER A 15 9.79 11.86 0.20
C SER A 15 8.53 11.19 -0.34
N SER A 16 7.96 11.75 -1.40
CA SER A 16 6.81 11.15 -2.09
C SER A 16 7.13 9.73 -2.57
N LYS A 17 8.35 9.52 -3.08
CA LYS A 17 8.81 8.21 -3.53
C LYS A 17 8.84 7.20 -2.39
N GLU A 18 9.48 7.56 -1.26
CA GLU A 18 9.61 6.64 -0.12
C GLU A 18 8.26 6.31 0.49
N THR A 19 7.40 7.30 0.64
CA THR A 19 6.04 7.10 1.17
C THR A 19 5.22 6.21 0.23
N SER A 20 5.31 6.43 -1.07
CA SER A 20 4.58 5.63 -2.07
C SER A 20 5.10 4.20 -2.13
N ILE A 21 6.41 3.99 -2.03
CA ILE A 21 7.01 2.65 -1.97
C ILE A 21 6.52 1.92 -0.72
N ALA A 22 6.56 2.58 0.44
CA ALA A 22 6.11 1.99 1.69
C ALA A 22 4.64 1.59 1.62
N LYS A 23 3.77 2.47 1.10
CA LYS A 23 2.35 2.17 0.97
C LYS A 23 2.10 1.01 0.01
N ALA A 24 2.71 1.05 -1.18
CA ALA A 24 2.50 0.00 -2.18
C ALA A 24 2.97 -1.36 -1.67
N PHE A 25 4.17 -1.43 -1.09
CA PHE A 25 4.73 -2.69 -0.60
C PHE A 25 3.98 -3.21 0.61
N CYS A 26 3.74 -2.37 1.62
CA CYS A 26 3.10 -2.80 2.87
C CYS A 26 1.67 -3.26 2.66
N ASN A 27 0.91 -2.57 1.82
CA ASN A 27 -0.47 -2.96 1.53
C ASN A 27 -0.53 -4.28 0.77
N GLN A 28 0.36 -4.48 -0.18
CA GLN A 28 0.43 -5.74 -0.93
C GLN A 28 0.89 -6.89 -0.05
N ALA A 29 1.94 -6.69 0.75
CA ALA A 29 2.43 -7.70 1.67
C ALA A 29 1.38 -8.07 2.72
N GLY A 30 0.70 -7.07 3.27
CA GLY A 30 -0.39 -7.30 4.23
C GLY A 30 -1.53 -8.11 3.63
N PHE A 31 -1.90 -7.82 2.39
CA PHE A 31 -2.91 -8.59 1.68
C PHE A 31 -2.46 -10.04 1.46
N GLU A 32 -1.25 -10.25 0.97
CA GLU A 32 -0.73 -11.61 0.70
C GLU A 32 -0.63 -12.44 1.97
N ILE A 33 -0.11 -11.86 3.05
CA ILE A 33 0.02 -12.54 4.34
C ILE A 33 -1.37 -12.88 4.90
N SER A 34 -2.31 -11.94 4.86
CA SER A 34 -3.67 -12.19 5.35
C SER A 34 -4.40 -13.24 4.52
N ASN A 35 -4.19 -13.23 3.22
CA ASN A 35 -4.77 -14.22 2.31
C ASN A 35 -4.26 -15.61 2.63
N GLU A 36 -2.96 -15.79 2.83
CA GLU A 36 -2.37 -17.08 3.18
C GLU A 36 -2.81 -17.54 4.57
N ALA A 37 -2.87 -16.62 5.54
CA ALA A 37 -3.35 -16.94 6.88
C ALA A 37 -4.80 -17.42 6.85
N MET A 38 -5.65 -16.78 6.04
CA MET A 38 -7.04 -17.20 5.85
C MET A 38 -7.12 -18.61 5.27
N GLN A 39 -6.26 -18.92 4.31
CA GLN A 39 -6.20 -20.25 3.70
C GLN A 39 -5.85 -21.32 4.73
N VAL A 40 -4.88 -21.04 5.60
CA VAL A 40 -4.48 -21.96 6.67
C VAL A 40 -5.63 -22.19 7.66
N MET A 41 -6.38 -21.14 8.01
CA MET A 41 -7.50 -21.23 8.93
C MET A 41 -8.76 -21.84 8.30
N GLY A 42 -8.84 -21.86 6.99
CA GLY A 42 -10.00 -22.39 6.28
C GLY A 42 -11.25 -21.57 6.53
N GLY A 43 -12.40 -22.25 6.69
CA GLY A 43 -13.68 -21.58 6.87
C GLY A 43 -13.73 -20.64 8.07
N ALA A 44 -13.03 -20.97 9.14
CA ALA A 44 -12.95 -20.11 10.32
C ALA A 44 -12.28 -18.78 9.99
N GLY A 45 -11.25 -18.78 9.15
CA GLY A 45 -10.57 -17.57 8.72
C GLY A 45 -11.43 -16.70 7.79
N TYR A 46 -12.33 -17.31 7.04
CA TYR A 46 -13.24 -16.62 6.13
C TYR A 46 -14.43 -15.97 6.84
N SER A 47 -14.66 -16.33 8.09
CA SER A 47 -15.77 -15.78 8.90
C SER A 47 -15.50 -14.33 9.29
N GLN A 48 -16.54 -13.50 9.28
CA GLN A 48 -16.47 -12.10 9.73
C GLN A 48 -16.13 -11.97 11.22
N GLU A 49 -16.22 -13.05 11.98
CA GLU A 49 -15.83 -13.07 13.39
C GLU A 49 -14.32 -13.22 13.56
N SER A 50 -13.59 -13.53 12.50
CA SER A 50 -12.16 -13.76 12.52
C SER A 50 -11.38 -12.45 12.33
N LEU A 51 -10.33 -12.24 13.14
CA LEU A 51 -9.40 -11.14 12.94
C LEU A 51 -8.70 -11.24 11.59
N VAL A 52 -8.43 -12.44 11.11
CA VAL A 52 -7.79 -12.66 9.82
C VAL A 52 -8.66 -12.14 8.68
N GLU A 53 -9.97 -12.34 8.72
CA GLU A 53 -10.91 -11.80 7.74
C GLU A 53 -10.86 -10.28 7.76
N TYR A 54 -10.87 -9.68 8.93
CA TYR A 54 -10.76 -8.23 9.08
C TYR A 54 -9.47 -7.70 8.45
N CYS A 55 -8.34 -8.32 8.75
CA CYS A 55 -7.05 -7.92 8.20
C CYS A 55 -7.00 -8.07 6.68
N PHE A 56 -7.54 -9.18 6.16
CA PHE A 56 -7.63 -9.42 4.73
C PHE A 56 -8.43 -8.33 4.02
N ARG A 57 -9.60 -8.04 4.54
CA ARG A 57 -10.51 -7.04 3.94
C ARG A 57 -9.91 -5.64 4.01
N LYS A 58 -9.30 -5.27 5.13
CA LYS A 58 -8.67 -3.96 5.31
C LYS A 58 -7.44 -3.82 4.41
N SER A 59 -6.58 -4.81 4.36
CA SER A 59 -5.39 -4.78 3.49
C SER A 59 -5.77 -4.64 2.03
N ARG A 60 -6.81 -5.37 1.59
CA ARG A 60 -7.29 -5.26 0.22
C ARG A 60 -7.87 -3.87 -0.07
N GLY A 61 -8.61 -3.33 0.88
CA GLY A 61 -9.21 -2.00 0.75
C GLY A 61 -8.18 -0.90 0.61
N TRP A 62 -7.07 -0.98 1.33
CA TRP A 62 -6.02 0.03 1.28
C TRP A 62 -5.19 -0.01 0.00
N GLN A 63 -5.28 -1.08 -0.79
CA GLN A 63 -4.70 -1.09 -2.14
C GLN A 63 -5.50 -0.20 -3.12
N ILE A 64 -6.67 0.22 -2.72
CA ILE A 64 -7.58 1.06 -3.51
C ILE A 64 -7.71 2.45 -2.88
N ALA A 65 -7.96 2.51 -1.58
CA ALA A 65 -8.23 3.74 -0.86
C ALA A 65 -6.95 4.53 -0.55
N GLY A 66 -7.07 5.86 -0.51
CA GLY A 66 -5.95 6.72 -0.18
C GLY A 66 -4.85 6.75 -1.24
N GLY A 67 -5.21 6.48 -2.48
CA GLY A 67 -4.29 6.29 -3.60
C GLY A 67 -4.10 4.81 -3.88
N SER A 68 -4.54 4.38 -5.05
CA SER A 68 -4.43 2.97 -5.45
C SER A 68 -2.96 2.57 -5.63
N THR A 69 -2.72 1.25 -5.70
CA THR A 69 -1.39 0.71 -5.99
C THR A 69 -0.85 1.28 -7.31
N GLU A 70 -1.71 1.40 -8.32
CA GLU A 70 -1.35 1.98 -9.61
C GLU A 70 -0.93 3.45 -9.47
N MET A 71 -1.65 4.23 -8.67
CA MET A 71 -1.28 5.62 -8.40
C MET A 71 0.03 5.73 -7.62
N MET A 72 0.28 4.80 -6.70
CA MET A 72 1.57 4.76 -5.98
C MET A 72 2.72 4.47 -6.93
N LYS A 73 2.53 3.54 -7.86
CA LYS A 73 3.54 3.23 -8.87
C LYS A 73 3.80 4.41 -9.80
N ASN A 74 2.74 5.15 -10.16
CA ASN A 74 2.89 6.36 -10.97
C ASN A 74 3.72 7.42 -10.23
N ARG A 75 3.46 7.62 -8.94
CA ARG A 75 4.23 8.58 -8.14
C ARG A 75 5.69 8.18 -7.99
N ILE A 76 5.96 6.89 -7.82
CA ILE A 76 7.32 6.37 -7.77
C ILE A 76 8.04 6.64 -9.09
N ALA A 77 7.38 6.37 -10.21
CA ALA A 77 7.92 6.61 -11.54
C ALA A 77 8.16 8.09 -11.79
N GLU A 78 7.23 8.95 -11.39
CA GLU A 78 7.38 10.40 -11.51
C GLU A 78 8.63 10.88 -10.78
N ASP A 79 8.87 10.35 -9.60
CA ASP A 79 10.02 10.74 -8.77
C ASP A 79 11.33 10.25 -9.40
N ILE A 80 11.35 9.02 -9.91
CA ILE A 80 12.54 8.43 -10.53
C ILE A 80 12.91 9.17 -11.82
N PHE A 81 11.91 9.49 -12.66
CA PHE A 81 12.14 10.13 -13.96
C PHE A 81 12.05 11.66 -13.89
N GLU A 82 11.75 12.21 -12.72
CA GLU A 82 11.58 13.66 -12.51
C GLU A 82 10.58 14.26 -13.50
N ARG A 83 9.47 13.52 -13.72
CA ARG A 83 8.46 13.85 -14.72
C ARG A 83 7.09 13.45 -14.24
N ARG A 84 6.06 14.22 -14.59
CA ARG A 84 4.68 13.91 -14.29
C ARG A 84 4.09 12.94 -15.30
N PHE A 85 3.31 11.97 -14.80
CA PHE A 85 2.56 11.01 -15.60
C PHE A 85 1.08 11.11 -15.25
N SER A 86 0.46 12.25 -15.60
CA SER A 86 -0.95 12.47 -15.34
C SER A 86 -1.80 11.98 -16.49
N GLN A 87 -2.95 11.37 -16.17
CA GLN A 87 -3.95 10.98 -17.17
C GLN A 87 -4.95 12.10 -17.44
N ARG A 88 -4.85 13.21 -16.71
CA ARG A 88 -5.73 14.37 -16.89
C ARG A 88 -5.16 15.31 -17.95
N PRO A 89 -6.02 15.81 -18.87
CA PRO A 89 -5.52 16.56 -20.03
C PRO A 89 -4.72 17.82 -19.71
N ASN A 90 -4.93 18.46 -18.56
CA ASN A 90 -4.31 19.75 -18.22
C ASN A 90 -3.28 19.65 -17.08
N GLU A 91 -2.71 18.49 -16.87
CA GLU A 91 -1.70 18.28 -15.82
C GLU A 91 -0.36 17.82 -16.35
#